data_66416d814cd04927db102b12eebc1974
#
_entry.id   66416d814cd04927db102b12eebc1974
#
_cell.length_a   1.000
_cell.length_b   1.000
_cell.length_c   1.000
_cell.angle_alpha   90.00
_cell.angle_beta   90.00
_cell.angle_gamma   90.00
#
_symmetry.space_group_name_H-M   'P 1'
#
loop_
_entity.id
_entity.type
_entity.pdbx_description
1 polymer ?
#
loop_
_entity_poly.entity_id
_entity_poly.type
_entity_poly.pdbx_seq_one_letter_code
_entity_poly.pdbx_strand_id
1 'polypeptide(L)'
;CCKRLNRNVKQQDFNDVLESDAVPLFDPFVAYFESLPPWDGIGDPIGDLAARVHVVENGDKEGGNQEFFAHCLRKWLVGMVAGWLNKEVVNELVLVFIGKQGIYKSKFFQFLLPPELNRYFLAKTNAARMGKDEKLSLAEFGLISMEEIDSMRDSDLNQFKALVTTRTISERAAYERAKDNRH
;
A
#
# COMPACT_ATOMS: atom_id res chain seq x y z
N CYS A 1 -9.51 4.34 -33.52
CA CYS A 1 -10.23 3.20 -34.08
C CYS A 1 -11.71 3.53 -34.40
N CYS A 2 -12.44 4.20 -33.50
CA CYS A 2 -13.87 4.51 -33.69
C CYS A 2 -14.19 5.41 -34.89
N LYS A 3 -13.28 6.29 -35.29
CA LYS A 3 -13.47 7.14 -36.48
C LYS A 3 -13.52 6.38 -37.80
N ARG A 4 -12.95 5.16 -37.89
CA ARG A 4 -12.97 4.34 -39.11
C ARG A 4 -14.29 3.59 -39.33
N LEU A 5 -15.06 3.41 -38.26
CA LEU A 5 -16.31 2.63 -38.33
C LEU A 5 -17.57 3.50 -38.49
N ASN A 6 -17.42 4.82 -38.53
CA ASN A 6 -18.53 5.80 -38.67
C ASN A 6 -19.73 5.53 -37.73
N ARG A 7 -19.43 5.01 -36.50
CA ARG A 7 -20.41 4.73 -35.45
C ARG A 7 -20.16 5.65 -34.27
N ASN A 8 -21.19 6.38 -33.85
CA ASN A 8 -21.18 7.12 -32.57
C ASN A 8 -21.32 6.10 -31.45
N VAL A 9 -20.21 5.76 -30.81
CA VAL A 9 -20.21 4.95 -29.58
C VAL A 9 -20.60 5.85 -28.42
N LYS A 10 -21.65 5.52 -27.70
CA LYS A 10 -22.02 6.25 -26.48
C LYS A 10 -21.00 5.94 -25.37
N GLN A 11 -20.81 6.90 -24.46
CA GLN A 11 -19.94 6.69 -23.29
C GLN A 11 -20.37 5.47 -22.47
N GLN A 12 -21.67 5.24 -22.38
CA GLN A 12 -22.22 4.06 -21.67
C GLN A 12 -21.76 2.76 -22.32
N ASP A 13 -21.88 2.63 -23.65
CA ASP A 13 -21.49 1.41 -24.39
C ASP A 13 -19.98 1.13 -24.22
N PHE A 14 -19.17 2.19 -24.14
CA PHE A 14 -17.74 2.08 -23.88
C PHE A 14 -17.44 1.60 -22.46
N ASN A 15 -18.12 2.16 -21.46
CA ASN A 15 -17.98 1.73 -20.07
C ASN A 15 -18.46 0.29 -19.90
N ASP A 16 -19.59 -0.10 -20.49
CA ASP A 16 -20.13 -1.46 -20.42
C ASP A 16 -19.14 -2.50 -20.98
N VAL A 17 -18.39 -2.14 -22.04
CA VAL A 17 -17.32 -2.99 -22.57
C VAL A 17 -16.13 -3.07 -21.63
N LEU A 18 -15.71 -1.94 -21.03
CA LEU A 18 -14.59 -1.90 -20.09
C LEU A 18 -14.89 -2.69 -18.80
N GLU A 19 -16.15 -2.69 -18.36
CA GLU A 19 -16.61 -3.41 -17.18
C GLU A 19 -16.99 -4.87 -17.45
N SER A 20 -16.95 -5.30 -18.72
CA SER A 20 -17.28 -6.67 -19.11
C SER A 20 -16.09 -7.62 -18.94
N ASP A 21 -16.38 -8.92 -18.81
CA ASP A 21 -15.39 -10.00 -18.80
C ASP A 21 -14.54 -10.10 -20.07
N ALA A 22 -14.88 -9.33 -21.12
CA ALA A 22 -14.10 -9.28 -22.36
C ALA A 22 -12.79 -8.50 -22.23
N VAL A 23 -12.66 -7.66 -21.20
CA VAL A 23 -11.43 -6.91 -20.93
C VAL A 23 -10.70 -7.60 -19.75
N PRO A 24 -9.52 -8.16 -20.00
CA PRO A 24 -8.76 -8.80 -18.91
C PRO A 24 -8.37 -7.77 -17.84
N LEU A 25 -8.57 -8.14 -16.59
CA LEU A 25 -8.12 -7.33 -15.46
C LEU A 25 -6.59 -7.27 -15.47
N PHE A 26 -6.06 -6.07 -15.45
CA PHE A 26 -4.62 -5.82 -15.33
C PHE A 26 -4.26 -5.48 -13.90
N ASP A 27 -3.43 -6.34 -13.29
CA ASP A 27 -2.85 -6.07 -11.98
C ASP A 27 -1.42 -5.55 -12.17
N PRO A 28 -1.14 -4.30 -11.82
CA PRO A 28 0.18 -3.70 -12.03
C PRO A 28 1.26 -4.29 -11.12
N PHE A 29 0.90 -4.77 -9.93
CA PHE A 29 1.85 -5.39 -9.02
C PHE A 29 2.25 -6.78 -9.52
N VAL A 30 1.29 -7.60 -9.88
CA VAL A 30 1.55 -8.92 -10.49
C VAL A 30 2.40 -8.77 -11.75
N ALA A 31 2.01 -7.88 -12.67
CA ALA A 31 2.74 -7.64 -13.90
C ALA A 31 4.18 -7.17 -13.66
N TYR A 32 4.39 -6.32 -12.65
CA TYR A 32 5.73 -5.87 -12.27
C TYR A 32 6.59 -7.06 -11.78
N PHE A 33 6.09 -7.83 -10.82
CA PHE A 33 6.85 -8.96 -10.26
C PHE A 33 7.12 -10.07 -11.29
N GLU A 34 6.19 -10.35 -12.18
CA GLU A 34 6.39 -11.30 -13.29
C GLU A 34 7.44 -10.81 -14.31
N SER A 35 7.65 -9.51 -14.43
CA SER A 35 8.67 -8.92 -15.31
C SER A 35 10.09 -8.97 -14.74
N LEU A 36 10.24 -9.24 -13.44
CA LEU A 36 11.55 -9.27 -12.81
C LEU A 36 12.34 -10.53 -13.19
N PRO A 37 13.67 -10.42 -13.36
CA PRO A 37 14.51 -11.59 -13.52
C PRO A 37 14.49 -12.45 -12.24
N PRO A 38 14.71 -13.75 -12.36
CA PRO A 38 14.86 -14.61 -11.18
C PRO A 38 15.98 -14.07 -10.27
N TRP A 39 15.77 -14.13 -8.95
CA TRP A 39 16.81 -13.76 -8.02
C TRP A 39 17.98 -14.75 -8.09
N ASP A 40 19.18 -14.23 -8.12
CA ASP A 40 20.43 -15.01 -8.20
C ASP A 40 20.81 -15.73 -6.90
N GLY A 41 20.07 -15.45 -5.80
CA GLY A 41 20.34 -16.04 -4.49
C GLY A 41 21.52 -15.39 -3.75
N ILE A 42 22.07 -14.29 -4.27
CA ILE A 42 23.26 -13.65 -3.70
C ILE A 42 22.86 -12.41 -2.89
N GLY A 43 23.48 -12.26 -1.72
CA GLY A 43 23.31 -11.09 -0.86
C GLY A 43 22.04 -11.12 0.00
N ASP A 44 21.86 -10.06 0.79
CA ASP A 44 20.66 -9.81 1.59
C ASP A 44 20.20 -8.37 1.42
N PRO A 45 19.50 -8.04 0.31
CA PRO A 45 19.08 -6.67 0.03
C PRO A 45 18.20 -6.03 1.13
N ILE A 46 17.41 -6.85 1.84
CA ILE A 46 16.57 -6.35 2.95
C ILE A 46 17.43 -6.05 4.17
N GLY A 47 18.42 -6.90 4.46
CA GLY A 47 19.40 -6.64 5.52
C GLY A 47 20.22 -5.39 5.23
N ASP A 48 20.66 -5.20 3.99
CA ASP A 48 21.39 -4.00 3.54
C ASP A 48 20.52 -2.74 3.66
N LEU A 49 19.25 -2.83 3.33
CA LEU A 49 18.29 -1.72 3.52
C LEU A 49 18.12 -1.41 5.02
N ALA A 50 17.97 -2.45 5.84
CA ALA A 50 17.81 -2.28 7.29
C ALA A 50 19.06 -1.64 7.92
N ALA A 51 20.25 -1.99 7.48
CA ALA A 51 21.51 -1.44 7.96
C ALA A 51 21.67 0.07 7.69
N ARG A 52 20.94 0.61 6.72
CA ARG A 52 20.93 2.05 6.41
C ARG A 52 20.03 2.87 7.36
N VAL A 53 19.17 2.21 8.13
CA VAL A 53 18.30 2.85 9.11
C VAL A 53 18.97 2.74 10.48
N HIS A 54 19.44 3.87 11.01
CA HIS A 54 20.05 3.89 12.33
C HIS A 54 18.98 3.80 13.41
N VAL A 55 18.96 2.68 14.13
CA VAL A 55 18.07 2.45 15.27
C VAL A 55 18.74 2.93 16.54
N VAL A 56 18.07 3.82 17.27
CA VAL A 56 18.55 4.25 18.60
C VAL A 56 18.21 3.17 19.61
N GLU A 57 19.22 2.60 20.22
CA GLU A 57 19.05 1.67 21.35
C GLU A 57 18.53 2.44 22.56
N ASN A 58 17.27 2.27 22.90
CA ASN A 58 16.75 2.67 24.20
C ASN A 58 17.17 1.60 25.20
N GLY A 59 17.95 1.96 26.20
CA GLY A 59 18.55 1.05 27.18
C GLY A 59 17.58 0.21 28.04
N ASP A 60 16.30 0.18 27.73
CA ASP A 60 15.24 -0.56 28.40
C ASP A 60 14.74 -1.72 27.53
N LYS A 61 15.31 -2.84 27.80
CA LYS A 61 14.90 -4.25 27.86
C LYS A 61 13.98 -4.89 26.81
N GLU A 62 13.17 -4.19 26.01
CA GLU A 62 12.27 -4.79 25.03
C GLU A 62 12.20 -4.05 23.70
N GLY A 63 12.87 -2.95 23.56
CA GLY A 63 12.81 -2.08 22.38
C GLY A 63 14.06 -2.20 21.52
N GLY A 64 13.93 -2.84 20.43
CA GLY A 64 14.60 -2.57 19.19
C GLY A 64 16.10 -2.33 19.21
N ASN A 65 16.86 -3.41 19.15
CA ASN A 65 18.20 -3.35 18.59
C ASN A 65 18.11 -3.39 17.05
N GLN A 66 19.21 -3.13 16.37
CA GLN A 66 19.29 -3.13 14.91
C GLN A 66 18.86 -4.49 14.29
N GLU A 67 19.16 -5.60 14.95
CA GLU A 67 18.80 -6.95 14.52
C GLU A 67 17.27 -7.17 14.57
N PHE A 68 16.63 -6.76 15.67
CA PHE A 68 15.18 -6.82 15.80
C PHE A 68 14.48 -5.96 14.75
N PHE A 69 15.00 -4.75 14.49
CA PHE A 69 14.47 -3.89 13.43
C PHE A 69 14.57 -4.58 12.06
N ALA A 70 15.72 -5.15 11.72
CA ALA A 70 15.92 -5.85 10.45
C ALA A 70 14.95 -7.04 10.31
N HIS A 71 14.72 -7.78 11.39
CA HIS A 71 13.75 -8.87 11.41
C HIS A 71 12.31 -8.37 11.18
N CYS A 72 11.89 -7.32 11.87
CA CYS A 72 10.57 -6.71 11.71
C CYS A 72 10.38 -6.12 10.31
N LEU A 73 11.38 -5.41 9.79
CA LEU A 73 11.35 -4.86 8.44
C LEU A 73 11.18 -5.96 7.39
N ARG A 74 11.92 -7.07 7.52
CA ARG A 74 11.80 -8.23 6.63
C ARG A 74 10.39 -8.81 6.65
N LYS A 75 9.83 -9.05 7.83
CA LYS A 75 8.46 -9.57 7.95
C LYS A 75 7.44 -8.63 7.32
N TRP A 76 7.58 -7.33 7.56
CA TRP A 76 6.67 -6.33 7.03
C TRP A 76 6.74 -6.24 5.50
N LEU A 77 7.95 -6.21 4.91
CA LEU A 77 8.13 -6.19 3.46
C LEU A 77 7.60 -7.46 2.78
N VAL A 78 7.89 -8.63 3.35
CA VAL A 78 7.37 -9.90 2.82
C VAL A 78 5.85 -9.94 2.90
N GLY A 79 5.26 -9.50 4.02
CA GLY A 79 3.81 -9.43 4.17
C GLY A 79 3.16 -8.44 3.20
N MET A 80 3.81 -7.31 2.95
CA MET A 80 3.35 -6.31 1.99
C MET A 80 3.32 -6.87 0.56
N VAL A 81 4.41 -7.48 0.11
CA VAL A 81 4.47 -8.10 -1.23
C VAL A 81 3.51 -9.27 -1.34
N ALA A 82 3.40 -10.11 -0.31
CA ALA A 82 2.46 -11.21 -0.30
C ALA A 82 1.00 -10.74 -0.43
N GLY A 83 0.65 -9.62 0.23
CA GLY A 83 -0.68 -9.01 0.10
C GLY A 83 -0.96 -8.44 -1.29
N TRP A 84 0.05 -7.94 -1.99
CA TRP A 84 -0.11 -7.49 -3.39
C TRP A 84 -0.30 -8.63 -4.38
N LEU A 85 0.35 -9.77 -4.15
CA LEU A 85 0.33 -10.90 -5.07
C LEU A 85 -0.78 -11.93 -4.77
N ASN A 86 -1.33 -11.91 -3.57
CA ASN A 86 -2.35 -12.86 -3.14
C ASN A 86 -3.44 -12.18 -2.31
N LYS A 87 -4.63 -12.10 -2.86
CA LYS A 87 -5.81 -11.47 -2.24
C LYS A 87 -6.27 -12.14 -0.92
N GLU A 88 -5.82 -13.36 -0.65
CA GLU A 88 -6.12 -14.06 0.60
C GLU A 88 -5.17 -13.68 1.75
N VAL A 89 -4.09 -12.96 1.44
CA VAL A 89 -3.10 -12.52 2.44
C VAL A 89 -3.39 -11.10 2.89
N VAL A 90 -3.47 -10.90 4.20
CA VAL A 90 -3.55 -9.58 4.83
C VAL A 90 -2.27 -9.31 5.57
N ASN A 91 -1.62 -8.20 5.29
CA ASN A 91 -0.49 -7.75 6.09
C ASN A 91 -0.99 -6.94 7.29
N GLU A 92 -1.17 -7.59 8.42
CA GLU A 92 -1.63 -6.97 9.67
C GLU A 92 -0.55 -6.11 10.36
N LEU A 93 0.66 -6.05 9.79
CA LEU A 93 1.77 -5.31 10.35
C LEU A 93 1.78 -3.88 9.83
N VAL A 94 1.98 -2.93 10.74
CA VAL A 94 2.22 -1.52 10.43
C VAL A 94 3.64 -1.16 10.83
N LEU A 95 4.43 -0.68 9.89
CA LEU A 95 5.78 -0.18 10.16
C LEU A 95 5.69 1.26 10.65
N VAL A 96 6.16 1.53 11.88
CA VAL A 96 6.10 2.86 12.50
C VAL A 96 7.50 3.37 12.78
N PHE A 97 7.84 4.55 12.26
CA PHE A 97 9.08 5.25 12.55
C PHE A 97 8.84 6.40 13.54
N ILE A 98 9.47 6.29 14.69
CA ILE A 98 9.45 7.31 15.74
C ILE A 98 10.82 8.01 15.78
N GLY A 99 10.82 9.32 15.84
CA GLY A 99 12.08 10.09 15.89
C GLY A 99 11.89 11.56 15.54
N LYS A 100 12.97 12.33 15.67
CA LYS A 100 12.98 13.78 15.42
C LYS A 100 12.49 14.13 14.01
N GLN A 101 11.99 15.34 13.82
CA GLN A 101 11.69 15.88 12.51
C GLN A 101 12.99 16.03 11.68
N GLY A 102 12.87 15.87 10.34
CA GLY A 102 13.99 16.09 9.43
C GLY A 102 14.94 14.90 9.25
N ILE A 103 14.71 13.74 9.86
CA ILE A 103 15.53 12.53 9.68
C ILE A 103 15.05 11.60 8.54
N TYR A 104 14.37 12.15 7.55
CA TYR A 104 13.98 11.48 6.31
C TYR A 104 13.01 10.28 6.46
N LYS A 105 12.23 10.18 7.54
CA LYS A 105 11.25 9.09 7.74
C LYS A 105 10.28 8.94 6.56
N SER A 106 9.64 10.03 6.15
CA SER A 106 8.69 10.03 5.03
C SER A 106 9.37 9.68 3.69
N LYS A 107 10.63 10.11 3.51
CA LYS A 107 11.43 9.78 2.32
C LYS A 107 11.74 8.29 2.23
N PHE A 108 11.98 7.61 3.35
CA PHE A 108 12.17 6.18 3.38
C PHE A 108 10.99 5.46 2.73
N PHE A 109 9.77 5.77 3.15
CA PHE A 109 8.55 5.15 2.58
C PHE A 109 8.33 5.52 1.12
N GLN A 110 8.59 6.78 0.75
CA GLN A 110 8.43 7.25 -0.62
C GLN A 110 9.30 6.48 -1.62
N PHE A 111 10.49 6.07 -1.21
CA PHE A 111 11.46 5.37 -2.07
C PHE A 111 11.42 3.84 -1.94
N LEU A 112 10.49 3.28 -1.19
CA LEU A 112 10.33 1.82 -1.11
C LEU A 112 9.72 1.21 -2.37
N LEU A 113 8.81 1.93 -3.02
CA LEU A 113 8.23 1.46 -4.27
C LEU A 113 9.19 1.74 -5.44
N PRO A 114 9.32 0.79 -6.37
CA PRO A 114 10.04 1.01 -7.61
C PRO A 114 9.35 2.08 -8.46
N PRO A 115 10.08 2.74 -9.38
CA PRO A 115 9.52 3.83 -10.20
C PRO A 115 8.24 3.46 -10.95
N GLU A 116 8.12 2.22 -11.41
CA GLU A 116 6.97 1.68 -12.15
C GLU A 116 5.70 1.65 -11.30
N LEU A 117 5.86 1.43 -10.01
CA LEU A 117 4.75 1.34 -9.04
C LEU A 117 4.56 2.62 -8.21
N ASN A 118 5.35 3.66 -8.45
CA ASN A 118 5.36 4.88 -7.62
C ASN A 118 4.01 5.61 -7.62
N ARG A 119 3.20 5.46 -8.67
CA ARG A 119 1.82 5.98 -8.73
C ARG A 119 0.88 5.38 -7.67
N TYR A 120 1.24 4.24 -7.11
CA TYR A 120 0.49 3.54 -6.06
C TYR A 120 1.00 3.84 -4.65
N PHE A 121 1.85 4.85 -4.51
CA PHE A 121 2.25 5.41 -3.22
C PHE A 121 1.38 6.62 -2.87
N LEU A 122 0.87 6.65 -1.65
CA LEU A 122 0.14 7.79 -1.11
C LEU A 122 0.77 8.23 0.21
N ALA A 123 1.16 9.50 0.31
CA ALA A 123 1.50 10.14 1.58
C ALA A 123 0.30 10.94 2.09
N LYS A 124 -0.16 10.66 3.30
CA LYS A 124 -1.23 11.38 4.00
C LYS A 124 -0.65 12.17 5.16
N THR A 125 -0.73 13.48 5.06
CA THR A 125 -0.24 14.42 6.08
C THR A 125 -1.25 14.69 7.20
N ASN A 126 -2.50 14.28 7.02
CA ASN A 126 -3.54 14.46 8.02
C ASN A 126 -4.29 13.14 8.25
N ALA A 127 -3.83 12.39 9.24
CA ALA A 127 -4.44 11.12 9.65
C ALA A 127 -5.68 11.31 10.55
N ALA A 128 -6.09 12.56 10.82
CA ALA A 128 -7.06 12.90 11.87
C ALA A 128 -8.49 12.39 11.65
N ARG A 129 -8.82 11.82 10.48
CA ARG A 129 -10.16 11.22 10.24
C ARG A 129 -10.04 10.03 9.31
N MET A 130 -10.62 8.91 9.73
CA MET A 130 -10.78 7.71 8.91
C MET A 130 -12.19 7.68 8.32
N GLY A 131 -12.43 8.53 7.34
CA GLY A 131 -13.70 8.61 6.62
C GLY A 131 -13.83 7.59 5.49
N LYS A 132 -14.88 7.74 4.67
CA LYS A 132 -15.13 6.88 3.51
C LYS A 132 -14.04 6.99 2.45
N ASP A 133 -13.57 8.20 2.17
CA ASP A 133 -12.55 8.46 1.16
C ASP A 133 -11.20 7.85 1.56
N GLU A 134 -10.89 7.80 2.85
CA GLU A 134 -9.73 7.10 3.38
C GLU A 134 -9.77 5.61 3.13
N LYS A 135 -10.93 4.98 3.35
CA LYS A 135 -11.12 3.55 3.08
C LYS A 135 -10.97 3.21 1.59
N LEU A 136 -11.52 4.04 0.71
CA LEU A 136 -11.33 3.88 -0.73
C LEU A 136 -9.86 4.02 -1.13
N SER A 137 -9.15 4.99 -0.55
CA SER A 137 -7.70 5.14 -0.79
C SER A 137 -6.91 3.90 -0.37
N LEU A 138 -7.27 3.22 0.74
CA LEU A 138 -6.61 1.98 1.16
C LEU A 138 -6.75 0.86 0.12
N ALA A 139 -7.82 0.86 -0.66
CA ALA A 139 -8.05 -0.12 -1.72
C ALA A 139 -7.39 0.25 -3.07
N GLU A 140 -7.00 1.52 -3.26
CA GLU A 140 -6.44 2.03 -4.51
C GLU A 140 -4.92 2.10 -4.52
N PHE A 141 -4.31 2.23 -3.32
CA PHE A 141 -2.87 2.41 -3.19
C PHE A 141 -2.19 1.19 -2.57
N GLY A 142 -1.06 0.80 -3.13
CA GLY A 142 -0.27 -0.33 -2.64
C GLY A 142 0.54 -0.03 -1.38
N LEU A 143 0.91 1.23 -1.17
CA LEU A 143 1.61 1.68 0.02
C LEU A 143 1.12 3.06 0.44
N ILE A 144 0.64 3.15 1.68
CA ILE A 144 0.18 4.41 2.27
C ILE A 144 1.06 4.76 3.46
N SER A 145 1.69 5.93 3.39
CA SER A 145 2.42 6.53 4.51
C SER A 145 1.51 7.53 5.23
N MET A 146 1.24 7.28 6.50
CA MET A 146 0.50 8.21 7.35
C MET A 146 1.47 9.00 8.22
N GLU A 147 1.41 10.31 8.11
CA GLU A 147 2.22 11.23 8.93
C GLU A 147 1.40 11.71 10.13
N GLU A 148 2.09 12.02 11.23
CA GLU A 148 1.48 12.61 12.44
C GLU A 148 0.37 11.73 13.08
N ILE A 149 0.59 10.41 13.11
CA ILE A 149 -0.35 9.46 13.75
C ILE A 149 -0.59 9.78 15.23
N ASP A 150 0.39 10.38 15.91
CA ASP A 150 0.30 10.85 17.29
C ASP A 150 -0.78 11.90 17.52
N SER A 151 -1.22 12.58 16.48
CA SER A 151 -2.34 13.52 16.52
C SER A 151 -3.73 12.87 16.41
N MET A 152 -3.80 11.57 16.13
CA MET A 152 -5.06 10.84 16.00
C MET A 152 -5.77 10.70 17.34
N ARG A 153 -7.10 10.85 17.34
CA ARG A 153 -7.93 10.53 18.50
C ARG A 153 -8.04 9.01 18.66
N ASP A 154 -8.27 8.54 19.86
CA ASP A 154 -8.42 7.11 20.18
C ASP A 154 -9.49 6.42 19.31
N SER A 155 -10.59 7.12 19.02
CA SER A 155 -11.65 6.60 18.12
C SER A 155 -11.16 6.35 16.71
N ASP A 156 -10.34 7.24 16.16
CA ASP A 156 -9.81 7.15 14.81
C ASP A 156 -8.70 6.09 14.75
N LEU A 157 -7.90 5.98 15.80
CA LEU A 157 -6.89 4.93 15.95
C LEU A 157 -7.52 3.53 16.02
N ASN A 158 -8.64 3.38 16.71
CA ASN A 158 -9.36 2.11 16.77
C ASN A 158 -9.97 1.73 15.40
N GLN A 159 -10.50 2.70 14.66
CA GLN A 159 -10.97 2.48 13.30
C GLN A 159 -9.81 2.09 12.36
N PHE A 160 -8.66 2.76 12.48
CA PHE A 160 -7.46 2.40 11.73
C PHE A 160 -7.01 0.96 12.00
N LYS A 161 -6.92 0.55 13.26
CA LYS A 161 -6.59 -0.84 13.64
C LYS A 161 -7.55 -1.85 13.02
N ALA A 162 -8.85 -1.57 13.06
CA ALA A 162 -9.85 -2.44 12.43
C ALA A 162 -9.67 -2.53 10.91
N LEU A 163 -9.29 -1.44 10.24
CA LEU A 163 -9.05 -1.43 8.80
C LEU A 163 -7.82 -2.24 8.40
N VAL A 164 -6.72 -2.15 9.15
CA VAL A 164 -5.48 -2.90 8.88
C VAL A 164 -5.72 -4.41 8.86
N THR A 165 -6.67 -4.91 9.65
CA THR A 165 -7.01 -6.34 9.73
C THR A 165 -8.13 -6.76 8.77
N THR A 166 -8.67 -5.84 7.98
CA THR A 166 -9.81 -6.12 7.09
C THR A 166 -9.32 -6.59 5.73
N ARG A 167 -9.78 -7.77 5.29
CA ARG A 167 -9.43 -8.35 3.98
C ARG A 167 -10.01 -7.58 2.80
N THR A 168 -11.26 -7.14 2.94
CA THR A 168 -12.01 -6.56 1.83
C THR A 168 -12.69 -5.30 2.30
N ILE A 169 -12.49 -4.21 1.58
CA ILE A 169 -13.16 -2.95 1.82
C ILE A 169 -14.33 -2.86 0.85
N SER A 170 -15.56 -2.92 1.40
CA SER A 170 -16.80 -2.75 0.64
C SER A 170 -17.35 -1.36 0.87
N GLU A 171 -16.99 -0.44 0.01
CA GLU A 171 -17.47 0.95 0.03
C GLU A 171 -17.96 1.36 -1.36
N ARG A 172 -18.91 2.29 -1.37
CA ARG A 172 -19.40 2.87 -2.62
C ARG A 172 -18.68 4.17 -2.89
N ALA A 173 -17.96 4.25 -4.00
CA ALA A 173 -17.38 5.51 -4.44
C ALA A 173 -18.46 6.56 -4.75
N ALA A 174 -18.10 7.84 -4.73
CA ALA A 174 -19.00 8.91 -5.12
C ALA A 174 -19.43 8.68 -6.58
N TYR A 175 -20.75 8.77 -6.83
CA TYR A 175 -21.35 8.58 -8.17
C TYR A 175 -21.37 7.15 -8.73
N GLU A 176 -20.89 6.14 -8.01
CA GLU A 176 -21.08 4.74 -8.40
C GLU A 176 -22.50 4.25 -8.07
N ARG A 177 -23.07 3.41 -8.97
CA ARG A 177 -24.43 2.87 -8.80
C ARG A 177 -24.49 1.69 -7.85
N ALA A 178 -23.40 0.96 -7.66
CA ALA A 178 -23.29 -0.20 -6.80
C ALA A 178 -22.09 -0.11 -5.87
N LYS A 179 -22.10 -0.91 -4.79
CA LYS A 179 -20.92 -1.11 -3.96
C LYS A 179 -19.91 -1.96 -4.71
N ASP A 180 -18.68 -1.52 -4.76
CA ASP A 180 -17.56 -2.28 -5.29
C ASP A 180 -16.81 -2.94 -4.13
N ASN A 181 -16.53 -4.23 -4.25
CA ASN A 181 -15.75 -4.99 -3.28
C ASN A 181 -14.28 -4.95 -3.73
N ARG A 182 -13.48 -4.14 -3.05
CA ARG A 182 -12.06 -3.97 -3.36
C ARG A 182 -11.21 -4.75 -2.35
N HIS A 183 -10.26 -5.46 -2.89
CA HIS A 183 -9.32 -6.31 -2.13
C HIS A 183 -7.98 -5.62 -1.97
#